data_7244bca87729d1f3f1ca4e6b86a2fef3
#
_entry.id   7244bca87729d1f3f1ca4e6b86a2fef3
#
_cell.length_a   1.000
_cell.length_b   1.000
_cell.length_c   1.000
_cell.angle_alpha   90.00
_cell.angle_beta   90.00
_cell.angle_gamma   90.00
#
_symmetry.space_group_name_H-M   'P 1'
#
loop_
_entity.id
_entity.type
_entity.pdbx_description
1 polymer ?
#
loop_
_entity_poly.entity_id
_entity_poly.type
_entity_poly.pdbx_seq_one_letter_code
_entity_poly.pdbx_strand_id
1 'polypeptide(L)'
;MFQSKLFKDVADVESYISNYPGANALYNSFRPRWKTLVQDYFLSKRTLPLTYDPFFKRIFNTDIHPDRLSRLISAILGQEVTVTETLTNEDTLLKGNSLLIMDIIVRLADGSITTVEIQKISAAFPAERMSCYSADLLLRQYEQVKNRLRDNFNYSALKKVYTIVIFENTDPQTTDAPVYQAFHADKIGNQYLHHGTTIFNTGLELEFLQDFYLISLDVFREVGYAKDDNELTAWLSLLATNTYEDAELLCQKYPWMEEIFEEISEYVHNPEEVVGMFSEALKMMDDNMYHYMADQYQAKVEKQQAEIENQQAEIENLQTESQKLYQALIEQWKKDGCTKESAISEIAVICKSEDTAKKLIEKYW
;
A
#
# COMPACT_ATOMS: atom_id res chain seq x y z
N MET A 1 -6.69 3.64 -35.04
CA MET A 1 -7.70 4.66 -34.89
C MET A 1 -7.18 5.82 -34.04
N PHE A 2 -6.56 5.59 -32.91
CA PHE A 2 -6.05 6.61 -31.97
C PHE A 2 -4.63 7.10 -32.25
N GLN A 3 -3.94 6.59 -33.27
CA GLN A 3 -2.55 6.94 -33.57
C GLN A 3 -2.50 8.16 -34.51
N SER A 4 -2.45 9.36 -33.95
CA SER A 4 -1.85 10.47 -34.70
C SER A 4 -0.33 10.34 -34.63
N LYS A 5 0.34 9.86 -35.68
CA LYS A 5 1.80 9.88 -35.78
C LYS A 5 2.29 11.33 -35.95
N LEU A 6 2.09 12.15 -34.92
CA LEU A 6 2.52 13.53 -34.87
C LEU A 6 4.06 13.63 -34.86
N PHE A 7 4.73 12.63 -34.29
CA PHE A 7 6.18 12.61 -34.11
C PHE A 7 6.77 11.38 -34.81
N LYS A 8 7.90 11.55 -35.44
CA LYS A 8 8.61 10.49 -36.17
C LYS A 8 9.55 9.73 -35.24
N ASP A 9 10.20 10.47 -34.36
CA ASP A 9 11.23 9.92 -33.45
C ASP A 9 11.33 10.73 -32.16
N VAL A 10 12.25 10.34 -31.30
CA VAL A 10 12.49 10.97 -30.01
C VAL A 10 12.93 12.43 -30.13
N ALA A 11 13.69 12.76 -31.18
CA ALA A 11 14.16 14.12 -31.35
C ALA A 11 13.00 15.08 -31.68
N ASP A 12 12.01 14.63 -32.49
CA ASP A 12 10.79 15.40 -32.75
C ASP A 12 10.02 15.66 -31.44
N VAL A 13 9.87 14.64 -30.56
CA VAL A 13 9.20 14.77 -29.27
C VAL A 13 9.93 15.75 -28.34
N GLU A 14 11.25 15.63 -28.23
CA GLU A 14 12.06 16.53 -27.41
C GLU A 14 12.01 17.97 -27.92
N SER A 15 12.06 18.16 -29.24
CA SER A 15 11.88 19.45 -29.85
C SER A 15 10.50 20.04 -29.55
N TYR A 16 9.45 19.24 -29.63
CA TYR A 16 8.10 19.68 -29.29
C TYR A 16 7.98 20.11 -27.85
N ILE A 17 8.42 19.27 -26.88
CA ILE A 17 8.39 19.58 -25.45
C ILE A 17 9.22 20.84 -25.15
N SER A 18 10.33 21.06 -25.86
CA SER A 18 11.20 22.22 -25.63
C SER A 18 10.52 23.57 -25.92
N ASN A 19 9.45 23.60 -26.71
CA ASN A 19 8.66 24.80 -26.96
C ASN A 19 7.79 25.22 -25.76
N TYR A 20 7.68 24.36 -24.73
CA TYR A 20 6.90 24.59 -23.50
C TYR A 20 7.84 24.64 -22.31
N PRO A 21 8.24 25.83 -21.83
CA PRO A 21 9.29 25.97 -20.82
C PRO A 21 9.02 25.19 -19.51
N GLY A 22 7.77 25.14 -19.06
CA GLY A 22 7.36 24.39 -17.86
C GLY A 22 7.53 22.88 -18.05
N ALA A 23 6.99 22.34 -19.13
CA ALA A 23 7.13 20.93 -19.48
C ALA A 23 8.59 20.54 -19.70
N ASN A 24 9.36 21.39 -20.41
CA ASN A 24 10.76 21.12 -20.68
C ASN A 24 11.61 21.04 -19.40
N ALA A 25 11.39 21.94 -18.45
CA ALA A 25 12.09 21.91 -17.15
C ALA A 25 11.82 20.62 -16.40
N LEU A 26 10.56 20.19 -16.29
CA LEU A 26 10.16 18.94 -15.64
C LEU A 26 10.73 17.73 -16.39
N TYR A 27 10.54 17.64 -17.70
CA TYR A 27 11.04 16.55 -18.54
C TYR A 27 12.56 16.37 -18.41
N ASN A 28 13.32 17.46 -18.38
CA ASN A 28 14.77 17.38 -18.22
C ASN A 28 15.21 16.87 -16.84
N SER A 29 14.39 17.04 -15.81
CA SER A 29 14.64 16.51 -14.45
C SER A 29 14.38 15.01 -14.33
N PHE A 30 13.67 14.40 -15.27
CA PHE A 30 13.30 12.99 -15.21
C PHE A 30 14.50 12.06 -15.38
N ARG A 31 14.47 10.95 -14.62
CA ARG A 31 15.38 9.83 -14.84
C ARG A 31 15.11 9.17 -16.20
N PRO A 32 16.09 8.48 -16.82
CA PRO A 32 15.94 7.93 -18.17
C PRO A 32 14.67 7.09 -18.39
N ARG A 33 14.31 6.24 -17.42
CA ARG A 33 13.09 5.40 -17.48
C ARG A 33 11.82 6.24 -17.66
N TRP A 34 11.71 7.38 -16.96
CA TRP A 34 10.55 8.25 -17.04
C TRP A 34 10.52 9.04 -18.35
N LYS A 35 11.69 9.48 -18.83
CA LYS A 35 11.79 10.08 -20.15
C LYS A 35 11.29 9.13 -21.24
N THR A 36 11.69 7.85 -21.16
CA THR A 36 11.20 6.83 -22.09
C THR A 36 9.68 6.67 -22.04
N LEU A 37 9.07 6.67 -20.85
CA LEU A 37 7.61 6.56 -20.75
C LEU A 37 6.89 7.74 -21.41
N VAL A 38 7.37 8.96 -21.18
CA VAL A 38 6.84 10.16 -21.85
C VAL A 38 7.04 10.08 -23.37
N GLN A 39 8.25 9.74 -23.82
CA GLN A 39 8.55 9.58 -25.24
C GLN A 39 7.67 8.52 -25.91
N ASP A 40 7.47 7.36 -25.28
CA ASP A 40 6.65 6.28 -25.83
C ASP A 40 5.17 6.69 -25.93
N TYR A 41 4.67 7.50 -25.01
CA TYR A 41 3.34 8.07 -25.12
C TYR A 41 3.23 9.01 -26.34
N PHE A 42 4.10 10.00 -26.46
CA PHE A 42 4.09 10.94 -27.59
C PHE A 42 4.33 10.25 -28.94
N LEU A 43 5.10 9.18 -28.97
CA LEU A 43 5.33 8.35 -30.15
C LEU A 43 4.20 7.37 -30.47
N SER A 44 3.10 7.41 -29.73
CA SER A 44 1.96 6.50 -29.85
C SER A 44 2.33 5.02 -29.75
N LYS A 45 3.38 4.69 -28.97
CA LYS A 45 3.75 3.32 -28.63
C LYS A 45 3.02 2.84 -27.39
N ARG A 46 2.67 3.76 -26.47
CA ARG A 46 1.97 3.49 -25.23
C ARG A 46 0.84 4.46 -25.00
N THR A 47 -0.21 3.99 -24.32
CA THR A 47 -1.25 4.84 -23.73
C THR A 47 -0.75 5.51 -22.45
N LEU A 48 -1.54 6.42 -21.87
CA LEU A 48 -1.28 6.90 -20.51
C LEU A 48 -1.45 5.75 -19.51
N PRO A 49 -0.53 5.62 -18.54
CA PRO A 49 -0.61 4.55 -17.55
C PRO A 49 -1.64 4.88 -16.47
N LEU A 50 -2.88 4.42 -16.65
CA LEU A 50 -4.02 4.73 -15.78
C LEU A 50 -3.88 4.19 -14.33
N THR A 51 -2.88 3.38 -14.07
CA THR A 51 -2.55 2.90 -12.71
C THR A 51 -1.69 3.89 -11.90
N TYR A 52 -1.37 5.05 -12.45
CA TYR A 52 -0.82 6.16 -11.68
C TYR A 52 -1.92 7.14 -11.29
N ASP A 53 -1.94 7.55 -10.04
CA ASP A 53 -2.98 8.38 -9.45
C ASP A 53 -3.35 9.63 -10.27
N PRO A 54 -2.41 10.47 -10.78
CA PRO A 54 -2.80 11.65 -11.56
C PRO A 54 -3.57 11.31 -12.84
N PHE A 55 -3.21 10.22 -13.54
CA PHE A 55 -3.92 9.79 -14.74
C PHE A 55 -5.27 9.16 -14.40
N PHE A 56 -5.34 8.38 -13.33
CA PHE A 56 -6.60 7.81 -12.86
C PHE A 56 -7.59 8.91 -12.49
N LYS A 57 -7.17 9.85 -11.64
CA LYS A 57 -8.00 10.99 -11.22
C LYS A 57 -8.47 11.82 -12.40
N ARG A 58 -7.66 11.94 -13.44
CA ARG A 58 -8.03 12.70 -14.62
C ARG A 58 -9.14 12.04 -15.44
N ILE A 59 -8.98 10.73 -15.72
CA ILE A 59 -9.93 9.96 -16.53
C ILE A 59 -11.24 9.69 -15.79
N PHE A 60 -11.17 9.51 -14.46
CA PHE A 60 -12.31 9.25 -13.59
C PHE A 60 -12.80 10.50 -12.84
N ASN A 61 -12.47 11.69 -13.33
CA ASN A 61 -12.93 12.95 -12.77
C ASN A 61 -14.46 13.05 -12.84
N THR A 62 -15.12 13.10 -11.68
CA THR A 62 -16.58 13.11 -11.59
C THR A 62 -17.22 14.42 -12.05
N ASP A 63 -16.46 15.54 -12.08
CA ASP A 63 -16.95 16.82 -12.57
C ASP A 63 -17.06 16.84 -14.10
N ILE A 64 -16.24 16.01 -14.78
CA ILE A 64 -16.19 15.91 -16.22
C ILE A 64 -16.99 14.69 -16.71
N HIS A 65 -16.77 13.53 -16.06
CA HIS A 65 -17.35 12.24 -16.45
C HIS A 65 -17.98 11.55 -15.22
N PRO A 66 -19.15 12.00 -14.75
CA PRO A 66 -19.76 11.53 -13.50
C PRO A 66 -20.18 10.05 -13.53
N ASP A 67 -20.36 9.48 -14.72
CA ASP A 67 -20.79 8.11 -14.91
C ASP A 67 -19.63 7.11 -14.88
N ARG A 68 -18.43 7.47 -15.29
CA ARG A 68 -17.29 6.53 -15.39
C ARG A 68 -16.96 5.88 -14.06
N LEU A 69 -16.82 6.67 -13.00
CA LEU A 69 -16.53 6.16 -11.67
C LEU A 69 -17.69 5.37 -11.08
N SER A 70 -18.94 5.81 -11.32
CA SER A 70 -20.14 5.08 -10.92
C SER A 70 -20.16 3.68 -11.53
N ARG A 71 -19.88 3.57 -12.84
CA ARG A 71 -19.86 2.28 -13.55
C ARG A 71 -18.72 1.38 -13.09
N LEU A 72 -17.52 1.93 -12.88
CA LEU A 72 -16.39 1.15 -12.33
C LEU A 72 -16.73 0.59 -10.94
N ILE A 73 -17.24 1.43 -10.03
CA ILE A 73 -17.61 1.00 -8.68
C ILE A 73 -18.77 -0.02 -8.74
N SER A 74 -19.78 0.21 -9.56
CA SER A 74 -20.89 -0.74 -9.76
C SER A 74 -20.40 -2.11 -10.19
N ALA A 75 -19.46 -2.14 -11.15
CA ALA A 75 -18.89 -3.38 -11.64
C ALA A 75 -18.07 -4.13 -10.57
N ILE A 76 -17.36 -3.41 -9.73
CA ILE A 76 -16.58 -4.00 -8.63
C ILE A 76 -17.50 -4.52 -7.52
N LEU A 77 -18.50 -3.74 -7.13
CA LEU A 77 -19.43 -4.12 -6.06
C LEU A 77 -20.45 -5.18 -6.50
N GLY A 78 -20.62 -5.40 -7.81
CA GLY A 78 -21.64 -6.31 -8.36
C GLY A 78 -23.08 -5.81 -8.16
N GLN A 79 -23.27 -4.51 -7.93
CA GLN A 79 -24.56 -3.85 -7.76
C GLN A 79 -24.51 -2.45 -8.37
N GLU A 80 -25.65 -1.99 -8.90
CA GLU A 80 -25.74 -0.65 -9.46
C GLU A 80 -25.65 0.41 -8.36
N VAL A 81 -24.67 1.31 -8.49
CA VAL A 81 -24.46 2.46 -7.60
C VAL A 81 -24.22 3.73 -8.41
N THR A 82 -24.58 4.86 -7.83
CA THR A 82 -24.36 6.18 -8.44
C THR A 82 -23.53 7.03 -7.50
N VAL A 83 -22.42 7.55 -8.00
CA VAL A 83 -21.60 8.55 -7.31
C VAL A 83 -22.32 9.89 -7.36
N THR A 84 -22.51 10.52 -6.21
CA THR A 84 -23.19 11.81 -6.08
C THR A 84 -22.26 12.95 -5.73
N GLU A 85 -21.13 12.66 -5.10
CA GLU A 85 -20.20 13.66 -4.58
C GLU A 85 -18.80 13.08 -4.44
N THR A 86 -17.79 13.85 -4.82
CA THR A 86 -16.38 13.57 -4.46
C THR A 86 -16.06 14.28 -3.16
N LEU A 87 -15.51 13.54 -2.18
CA LEU A 87 -15.15 14.05 -0.87
C LEU A 87 -13.68 14.44 -0.82
N THR A 88 -13.34 15.41 0.00
CA THR A 88 -11.96 15.87 0.16
C THR A 88 -11.21 15.06 1.21
N ASN A 89 -9.89 14.96 1.06
CA ASN A 89 -9.01 14.37 2.08
C ASN A 89 -8.88 15.25 3.33
N GLU A 90 -9.18 16.54 3.22
CA GLU A 90 -9.07 17.52 4.31
C GLU A 90 -10.11 17.30 5.43
N ASP A 91 -11.19 16.57 5.13
CA ASP A 91 -12.26 16.23 6.09
C ASP A 91 -11.87 15.11 7.07
N THR A 92 -10.60 14.66 7.06
CA THR A 92 -10.14 13.63 8.01
C THR A 92 -10.27 14.10 9.46
N LEU A 93 -10.77 13.22 10.33
CA LEU A 93 -10.87 13.48 11.77
C LEU A 93 -9.51 13.38 12.49
N LEU A 94 -8.51 12.83 11.82
CA LEU A 94 -7.14 12.67 12.33
C LEU A 94 -6.38 13.99 12.16
N LYS A 95 -6.26 14.76 13.25
CA LYS A 95 -5.44 15.97 13.29
C LYS A 95 -4.01 15.60 13.64
N GLY A 96 -3.07 15.84 12.74
CA GLY A 96 -1.63 15.62 12.99
C GLY A 96 -0.84 15.33 11.73
N ASN A 97 0.44 15.03 11.89
CA ASN A 97 1.40 14.83 10.78
C ASN A 97 1.20 13.54 9.96
N SER A 98 0.25 12.68 10.32
CA SER A 98 -0.07 11.46 9.58
C SER A 98 -1.39 11.65 8.85
N LEU A 99 -1.33 12.31 7.71
CA LEU A 99 -2.48 12.45 6.81
C LEU A 99 -2.74 11.10 6.16
N LEU A 100 -3.95 10.57 6.37
CA LEU A 100 -4.48 9.49 5.53
C LEU A 100 -4.89 10.12 4.20
N ILE A 101 -3.97 10.11 3.23
CA ILE A 101 -4.24 10.58 1.88
C ILE A 101 -4.80 9.41 1.09
N MET A 102 -6.07 9.52 0.71
CA MET A 102 -6.77 8.54 -0.13
C MET A 102 -6.83 9.07 -1.57
N ASP A 103 -6.81 8.17 -2.55
CA ASP A 103 -6.78 8.58 -3.96
C ASP A 103 -8.10 9.25 -4.37
N ILE A 104 -9.20 8.53 -4.32
CA ILE A 104 -10.54 9.08 -4.59
C ILE A 104 -11.50 8.64 -3.51
N ILE A 105 -12.21 9.57 -2.91
CA ILE A 105 -13.28 9.31 -1.94
C ILE A 105 -14.59 9.85 -2.52
N VAL A 106 -15.61 9.01 -2.55
CA VAL A 106 -16.92 9.39 -3.07
C VAL A 106 -18.05 8.98 -2.15
N ARG A 107 -19.16 9.73 -2.24
CA ARG A 107 -20.44 9.37 -1.65
C ARG A 107 -21.34 8.78 -2.73
N LEU A 108 -22.01 7.69 -2.38
CA LEU A 108 -23.02 7.06 -3.22
C LEU A 108 -24.41 7.60 -2.93
N ALA A 109 -25.34 7.40 -3.86
CA ALA A 109 -26.71 7.91 -3.75
C ALA A 109 -27.48 7.37 -2.53
N ASP A 110 -27.16 6.18 -2.04
CA ASP A 110 -27.75 5.60 -0.82
C ASP A 110 -27.13 6.16 0.47
N GLY A 111 -26.08 7.00 0.37
CA GLY A 111 -25.33 7.60 1.47
C GLY A 111 -24.09 6.80 1.91
N SER A 112 -23.80 5.67 1.29
CA SER A 112 -22.56 4.92 1.49
C SER A 112 -21.34 5.76 1.07
N ILE A 113 -20.18 5.50 1.66
CA ILE A 113 -18.93 6.14 1.28
C ILE A 113 -17.99 5.09 0.71
N THR A 114 -17.32 5.42 -0.38
CA THR A 114 -16.39 4.52 -1.06
C THR A 114 -15.06 5.25 -1.25
N THR A 115 -13.94 4.58 -0.93
CA THR A 115 -12.63 4.98 -1.43
C THR A 115 -12.18 4.02 -2.52
N VAL A 116 -11.54 4.57 -3.55
CA VAL A 116 -10.88 3.81 -4.62
C VAL A 116 -9.41 4.20 -4.61
N GLU A 117 -8.56 3.24 -4.30
CA GLU A 117 -7.10 3.38 -4.20
C GLU A 117 -6.44 2.62 -5.32
N ILE A 118 -5.46 3.22 -6.01
CA ILE A 118 -4.61 2.53 -6.97
C ILE A 118 -3.19 2.45 -6.42
N GLN A 119 -2.71 1.22 -6.21
CA GLN A 119 -1.42 0.97 -5.61
C GLN A 119 -0.43 0.40 -6.62
N LYS A 120 0.50 1.25 -7.05
CA LYS A 120 1.60 0.87 -7.96
C LYS A 120 2.64 0.00 -7.26
N ILE A 121 2.93 0.35 -6.01
CA ILE A 121 3.88 -0.36 -5.14
C ILE A 121 3.05 -1.05 -4.07
N SER A 122 2.74 -2.30 -4.30
CA SER A 122 1.90 -3.09 -3.41
C SER A 122 2.44 -3.16 -1.98
N ALA A 123 3.75 -3.26 -1.80
CA ALA A 123 4.39 -3.31 -0.50
C ALA A 123 4.17 -2.04 0.36
N ALA A 124 3.82 -0.91 -0.25
CA ALA A 124 3.56 0.35 0.46
C ALA A 124 2.13 0.47 1.01
N PHE A 125 1.27 -0.54 0.80
CA PHE A 125 -0.12 -0.50 1.25
C PHE A 125 -0.51 -1.74 2.08
N PRO A 126 -0.09 -1.83 3.34
CA PRO A 126 -0.39 -2.96 4.21
C PRO A 126 -1.87 -2.97 4.65
N ALA A 127 -2.34 -4.12 5.15
CA ALA A 127 -3.71 -4.30 5.62
C ALA A 127 -4.09 -3.33 6.75
N GLU A 128 -3.13 -2.96 7.59
CA GLU A 128 -3.28 -1.97 8.65
C GLU A 128 -3.67 -0.60 8.10
N ARG A 129 -3.06 -0.18 6.99
CA ARG A 129 -3.39 1.08 6.32
C ARG A 129 -4.81 1.06 5.76
N MET A 130 -5.22 -0.05 5.12
CA MET A 130 -6.60 -0.24 4.65
C MET A 130 -7.60 -0.14 5.81
N SER A 131 -7.29 -0.74 6.95
CA SER A 131 -8.13 -0.69 8.15
C SER A 131 -8.27 0.74 8.68
N CYS A 132 -7.16 1.51 8.70
CA CYS A 132 -7.19 2.92 9.09
C CYS A 132 -8.05 3.77 8.14
N TYR A 133 -7.95 3.57 6.83
CA TYR A 133 -8.76 4.28 5.84
C TYR A 133 -10.25 3.99 6.03
N SER A 134 -10.62 2.73 6.15
CA SER A 134 -11.99 2.32 6.37
C SER A 134 -12.56 2.88 7.69
N ALA A 135 -11.75 2.90 8.76
CA ALA A 135 -12.15 3.47 10.04
C ALA A 135 -12.37 4.98 9.97
N ASP A 136 -11.49 5.73 9.31
CA ASP A 136 -11.62 7.18 9.12
C ASP A 136 -12.91 7.52 8.35
N LEU A 137 -13.19 6.81 7.25
CA LEU A 137 -14.40 7.01 6.47
C LEU A 137 -15.67 6.71 7.28
N LEU A 138 -15.65 5.66 8.09
CA LEU A 138 -16.78 5.33 8.96
C LEU A 138 -17.01 6.41 10.01
N LEU A 139 -15.96 6.95 10.63
CA LEU A 139 -16.06 8.01 11.60
C LEU A 139 -16.53 9.33 10.99
N ARG A 140 -16.07 9.69 9.80
CA ARG A 140 -16.58 10.86 9.04
C ARG A 140 -18.07 10.71 8.76
N GLN A 141 -18.52 9.53 8.31
CA GLN A 141 -19.94 9.27 8.09
C GLN A 141 -20.74 9.40 9.40
N TYR A 142 -20.24 8.78 10.48
CA TYR A 142 -20.87 8.88 11.81
C TYR A 142 -21.05 10.33 12.23
N GLU A 143 -20.00 11.15 12.16
CA GLU A 143 -20.07 12.55 12.54
C GLU A 143 -21.09 13.34 11.70
N GLN A 144 -21.07 13.19 10.38
CA GLN A 144 -22.00 13.86 9.47
C GLN A 144 -23.45 13.45 9.74
N VAL A 145 -23.73 12.16 9.90
CA VAL A 145 -25.09 11.65 10.15
C VAL A 145 -25.58 12.09 11.52
N LYS A 146 -24.71 12.05 12.54
CA LYS A 146 -25.04 12.50 13.89
C LYS A 146 -25.34 14.00 13.93
N ASN A 147 -24.54 14.82 13.26
CA ASN A 147 -24.74 16.27 13.19
C ASN A 147 -26.06 16.62 12.45
N ARG A 148 -26.39 15.87 11.40
CA ARG A 148 -27.63 16.03 10.63
C ARG A 148 -28.87 15.63 11.43
N LEU A 149 -28.85 14.48 12.12
CA LEU A 149 -30.02 13.91 12.81
C LEU A 149 -30.14 14.38 14.27
N ARG A 150 -29.05 14.86 14.88
CA ARG A 150 -29.01 15.31 16.27
C ARG A 150 -29.69 14.32 17.23
N ASP A 151 -30.74 14.74 17.93
CA ASP A 151 -31.48 13.91 18.90
C ASP A 151 -32.20 12.71 18.28
N ASN A 152 -32.41 12.72 16.95
CA ASN A 152 -33.00 11.61 16.21
C ASN A 152 -31.98 10.62 15.66
N PHE A 153 -30.69 10.76 16.03
CA PHE A 153 -29.65 9.86 15.59
C PHE A 153 -29.90 8.42 16.10
N ASN A 154 -29.73 7.46 15.21
CA ASN A 154 -29.59 6.06 15.54
C ASN A 154 -28.55 5.39 14.63
N TYR A 155 -27.96 4.30 15.07
CA TYR A 155 -26.89 3.62 14.33
C TYR A 155 -27.37 3.00 13.01
N SER A 156 -28.64 2.68 12.87
CA SER A 156 -29.20 2.16 11.62
C SER A 156 -29.25 3.18 10.48
N ALA A 157 -29.03 4.46 10.79
CA ALA A 157 -28.90 5.52 9.79
C ALA A 157 -27.53 5.54 9.11
N LEU A 158 -26.55 4.85 9.66
CA LEU A 158 -25.22 4.71 9.05
C LEU A 158 -25.31 3.74 7.86
N LYS A 159 -24.52 4.00 6.86
CA LYS A 159 -24.45 3.24 5.62
C LYS A 159 -23.08 2.54 5.48
N LYS A 160 -22.98 1.63 4.53
CA LYS A 160 -21.73 0.93 4.23
C LYS A 160 -20.57 1.88 3.92
N VAL A 161 -19.39 1.43 4.24
CA VAL A 161 -18.12 2.01 3.80
C VAL A 161 -17.39 0.95 2.99
N TYR A 162 -17.13 1.25 1.72
CA TYR A 162 -16.41 0.37 0.83
C TYR A 162 -14.98 0.86 0.65
N THR A 163 -14.01 0.00 0.92
CA THR A 163 -12.60 0.27 0.66
C THR A 163 -12.16 -0.60 -0.51
N ILE A 164 -11.99 0.02 -1.67
CA ILE A 164 -11.57 -0.64 -2.91
C ILE A 164 -10.09 -0.33 -3.12
N VAL A 165 -9.26 -1.36 -3.26
CA VAL A 165 -7.83 -1.24 -3.53
C VAL A 165 -7.48 -2.04 -4.77
N ILE A 166 -6.91 -1.36 -5.77
CA ILE A 166 -6.48 -1.95 -7.03
C ILE A 166 -4.95 -1.96 -7.04
N PHE A 167 -4.36 -3.15 -6.94
CA PHE A 167 -2.92 -3.35 -7.00
C PHE A 167 -2.49 -3.60 -8.45
N GLU A 168 -1.52 -2.84 -8.93
CA GLU A 168 -0.97 -3.07 -10.27
C GLU A 168 -0.16 -4.35 -10.34
N ASN A 169 0.61 -4.62 -9.29
CA ASN A 169 1.46 -5.80 -9.21
C ASN A 169 1.51 -6.32 -7.77
N THR A 170 1.19 -7.59 -7.59
CA THR A 170 1.24 -8.32 -6.33
C THR A 170 2.23 -9.50 -6.38
N ASP A 171 3.08 -9.61 -7.44
CA ASP A 171 4.02 -10.70 -7.61
C ASP A 171 5.01 -10.77 -6.43
N PRO A 172 5.10 -11.91 -5.73
CA PRO A 172 6.03 -12.13 -4.62
C PRO A 172 7.50 -11.97 -5.00
N GLN A 173 7.85 -12.15 -6.28
CA GLN A 173 9.23 -11.98 -6.75
C GLN A 173 9.66 -10.52 -6.78
N THR A 174 8.72 -9.60 -6.81
CA THR A 174 8.96 -8.15 -6.83
C THR A 174 8.79 -7.50 -5.48
N THR A 175 8.22 -8.21 -4.49
CA THR A 175 7.98 -7.69 -3.14
C THR A 175 8.26 -8.76 -2.08
N ASP A 176 9.02 -8.41 -1.05
CA ASP A 176 9.28 -9.27 0.11
C ASP A 176 8.13 -9.26 1.14
N ALA A 177 7.03 -8.54 0.86
CA ALA A 177 5.95 -8.37 1.81
C ALA A 177 5.06 -9.62 1.89
N PRO A 178 4.93 -10.28 3.07
CA PRO A 178 4.15 -11.51 3.23
C PRO A 178 2.66 -11.37 2.84
N VAL A 179 2.11 -10.17 2.97
CA VAL A 179 0.72 -9.86 2.58
C VAL A 179 0.47 -10.16 1.11
N TYR A 180 1.42 -9.85 0.24
CA TYR A 180 1.25 -10.01 -1.21
C TYR A 180 1.49 -11.43 -1.69
N GLN A 181 2.32 -12.21 -0.99
CA GLN A 181 2.44 -13.64 -1.24
C GLN A 181 1.09 -14.35 -1.07
N ALA A 182 0.17 -13.79 -0.27
CA ALA A 182 -1.15 -14.36 -0.07
C ALA A 182 -2.02 -14.32 -1.34
N PHE A 183 -1.84 -13.33 -2.24
CA PHE A 183 -2.59 -13.26 -3.51
C PHE A 183 -2.23 -14.39 -4.47
N HIS A 184 -1.03 -14.95 -4.35
CA HIS A 184 -0.51 -16.03 -5.21
C HIS A 184 -0.48 -17.40 -4.51
N ALA A 185 -1.10 -17.51 -3.32
CA ALA A 185 -1.16 -18.79 -2.61
C ALA A 185 -2.07 -19.79 -3.34
N ASP A 186 -1.64 -21.06 -3.45
CA ASP A 186 -2.37 -22.13 -4.14
C ASP A 186 -3.84 -22.24 -3.73
N LYS A 187 -4.14 -22.00 -2.44
CA LYS A 187 -5.51 -22.04 -1.89
C LYS A 187 -6.45 -20.95 -2.42
N ILE A 188 -5.89 -19.83 -2.91
CA ILE A 188 -6.63 -18.71 -3.48
C ILE A 188 -6.90 -18.98 -4.97
N GLY A 189 -6.01 -19.75 -5.61
CA GLY A 189 -6.05 -19.97 -7.05
C GLY A 189 -5.82 -18.67 -7.82
N ASN A 190 -6.39 -18.60 -9.01
CA ASN A 190 -6.23 -17.44 -9.89
C ASN A 190 -7.36 -16.42 -9.68
N GLN A 191 -7.71 -16.11 -8.43
CA GLN A 191 -8.70 -15.08 -8.13
C GLN A 191 -8.02 -13.71 -8.15
N TYR A 192 -8.58 -12.78 -8.90
CA TYR A 192 -8.08 -11.40 -9.01
C TYR A 192 -8.92 -10.37 -8.25
N LEU A 193 -10.15 -10.73 -7.87
CA LEU A 193 -11.04 -9.93 -7.03
C LEU A 193 -11.32 -10.68 -5.73
N HIS A 194 -11.05 -10.03 -4.61
CA HIS A 194 -11.29 -10.54 -3.27
C HIS A 194 -12.23 -9.61 -2.54
N HIS A 195 -13.40 -10.12 -2.12
CA HIS A 195 -14.33 -9.41 -1.28
C HIS A 195 -14.16 -9.85 0.18
N GLY A 196 -13.72 -8.93 1.02
CA GLY A 196 -13.50 -9.15 2.45
C GLY A 196 -14.74 -8.76 3.26
N THR A 197 -15.32 -9.75 3.94
CA THR A 197 -16.42 -9.59 4.90
C THR A 197 -16.02 -10.16 6.25
N THR A 198 -16.69 -9.72 7.34
CA THR A 198 -16.40 -10.24 8.67
C THR A 198 -17.24 -11.49 8.93
N ILE A 199 -16.57 -12.62 9.13
CA ILE A 199 -17.18 -13.89 9.52
C ILE A 199 -16.58 -14.32 10.85
N PHE A 200 -17.43 -14.66 11.84
CA PHE A 200 -16.98 -15.18 13.11
C PHE A 200 -16.56 -16.66 12.97
N ASN A 201 -15.59 -17.10 13.76
CA ASN A 201 -15.08 -18.47 13.73
C ASN A 201 -16.15 -19.54 14.07
N THR A 202 -17.27 -19.12 14.64
CA THR A 202 -18.45 -19.98 14.93
C THR A 202 -19.43 -20.08 13.75
N GLY A 203 -19.19 -19.33 12.65
CA GLY A 203 -20.12 -19.21 11.54
C GLY A 203 -21.25 -18.22 11.80
N LEU A 204 -21.20 -17.43 12.87
CA LEU A 204 -22.11 -16.31 13.07
C LEU A 204 -21.84 -15.24 12.01
N GLU A 205 -22.87 -14.84 11.27
CA GLU A 205 -22.82 -13.78 10.28
C GLU A 205 -23.53 -12.54 10.82
N LEU A 206 -22.80 -11.43 10.85
CA LEU A 206 -23.33 -10.11 11.16
C LEU A 206 -22.89 -9.14 10.07
N GLU A 207 -23.80 -8.31 9.61
CA GLU A 207 -23.47 -7.24 8.65
C GLU A 207 -22.76 -6.10 9.37
N PHE A 208 -21.45 -6.00 9.15
CA PHE A 208 -20.65 -4.83 9.53
C PHE A 208 -20.75 -3.77 8.42
N LEU A 209 -20.46 -2.52 8.78
CA LEU A 209 -20.54 -1.41 7.83
C LEU A 209 -19.32 -1.32 6.89
N GLN A 210 -18.24 -2.04 7.17
CA GLN A 210 -16.97 -1.97 6.45
C GLN A 210 -16.82 -3.21 5.56
N ASP A 211 -16.73 -2.99 4.26
CA ASP A 211 -16.45 -4.01 3.25
C ASP A 211 -15.17 -3.64 2.49
N PHE A 212 -14.34 -4.65 2.20
CA PHE A 212 -13.07 -4.49 1.50
C PHE A 212 -13.10 -5.22 0.16
N TYR A 213 -12.66 -4.55 -0.89
CA TYR A 213 -12.50 -5.11 -2.23
C TYR A 213 -11.05 -4.97 -2.66
N LEU A 214 -10.34 -6.08 -2.83
CA LEU A 214 -8.95 -6.10 -3.23
C LEU A 214 -8.85 -6.69 -4.63
N ILE A 215 -8.21 -5.97 -5.55
CA ILE A 215 -8.09 -6.36 -6.94
C ILE A 215 -6.62 -6.41 -7.31
N SER A 216 -6.17 -7.55 -7.88
CA SER A 216 -4.82 -7.76 -8.36
C SER A 216 -4.79 -7.74 -9.90
N LEU A 217 -4.24 -6.67 -10.50
CA LEU A 217 -4.21 -6.53 -11.96
C LEU A 217 -3.19 -7.45 -12.65
N ASP A 218 -2.13 -7.87 -11.97
CA ASP A 218 -1.19 -8.86 -12.51
C ASP A 218 -1.85 -10.23 -12.61
N VAL A 219 -2.54 -10.71 -11.57
CA VAL A 219 -3.35 -11.95 -11.61
C VAL A 219 -4.47 -11.83 -12.66
N PHE A 220 -5.14 -10.66 -12.75
CA PHE A 220 -6.15 -10.41 -13.76
C PHE A 220 -5.59 -10.54 -15.19
N ARG A 221 -4.39 -10.00 -15.48
CA ARG A 221 -3.75 -10.13 -16.78
C ARG A 221 -3.47 -11.58 -17.17
N GLU A 222 -3.14 -12.44 -16.20
CA GLU A 222 -2.88 -13.86 -16.45
C GLU A 222 -4.16 -14.64 -16.75
N VAL A 223 -5.28 -14.31 -16.13
CA VAL A 223 -6.48 -15.16 -16.16
C VAL A 223 -7.77 -14.48 -16.62
N GLY A 224 -7.88 -13.17 -16.41
CA GLY A 224 -9.14 -12.44 -16.56
C GLY A 224 -9.57 -12.21 -18.00
N TYR A 225 -8.64 -11.98 -18.91
CA TYR A 225 -8.95 -11.71 -20.32
C TYR A 225 -9.69 -12.85 -21.03
N ALA A 226 -9.58 -14.07 -20.53
CA ALA A 226 -10.07 -15.27 -21.20
C ALA A 226 -11.40 -15.82 -20.62
N LYS A 227 -11.79 -15.43 -19.41
CA LYS A 227 -12.89 -16.12 -18.69
C LYS A 227 -14.23 -15.42 -18.71
N ASP A 228 -14.25 -14.11 -18.53
CA ASP A 228 -15.50 -13.39 -18.32
C ASP A 228 -15.62 -12.19 -19.28
N ASP A 229 -16.78 -12.08 -19.93
CA ASP A 229 -17.14 -10.96 -20.78
C ASP A 229 -18.20 -10.11 -20.05
N ASN A 230 -17.75 -9.37 -19.02
CA ASN A 230 -18.60 -8.52 -18.20
C ASN A 230 -18.00 -7.11 -18.05
N GLU A 231 -18.76 -6.22 -17.46
CA GLU A 231 -18.35 -4.82 -17.30
C GLU A 231 -17.12 -4.66 -16.39
N LEU A 232 -16.99 -5.51 -15.35
CA LEU A 232 -15.78 -5.51 -14.50
C LEU A 232 -14.54 -5.85 -15.33
N THR A 233 -14.60 -6.93 -16.13
CA THR A 233 -13.51 -7.30 -17.04
C THR A 233 -13.14 -6.17 -17.99
N ALA A 234 -14.14 -5.46 -18.52
CA ALA A 234 -13.92 -4.32 -19.38
C ALA A 234 -13.15 -3.20 -18.67
N TRP A 235 -13.58 -2.77 -17.49
CA TRP A 235 -12.91 -1.73 -16.70
C TRP A 235 -11.49 -2.13 -16.26
N LEU A 236 -11.30 -3.37 -15.80
CA LEU A 236 -9.97 -3.86 -15.40
C LEU A 236 -9.04 -3.97 -16.63
N SER A 237 -9.57 -4.34 -17.80
CA SER A 237 -8.80 -4.33 -19.04
C SER A 237 -8.35 -2.93 -19.42
N LEU A 238 -9.22 -1.93 -19.28
CA LEU A 238 -8.85 -0.51 -19.49
C LEU A 238 -7.67 -0.11 -18.58
N LEU A 239 -7.76 -0.41 -17.28
CA LEU A 239 -6.69 -0.08 -16.32
C LEU A 239 -5.39 -0.86 -16.58
N ALA A 240 -5.50 -2.07 -17.10
CA ALA A 240 -4.36 -2.94 -17.39
C ALA A 240 -3.69 -2.65 -18.76
N THR A 241 -4.35 -1.88 -19.64
CA THR A 241 -3.87 -1.57 -21.00
C THR A 241 -2.74 -0.57 -20.97
N ASN A 242 -1.66 -0.88 -21.69
CA ASN A 242 -0.46 -0.05 -21.76
C ASN A 242 -0.09 0.36 -23.20
N THR A 243 -0.71 -0.24 -24.23
CA THR A 243 -0.39 0.03 -25.63
C THR A 243 -1.61 0.46 -26.41
N TYR A 244 -1.42 1.23 -27.49
CA TYR A 244 -2.54 1.58 -28.37
C TYR A 244 -3.04 0.39 -29.18
N GLU A 245 -2.21 -0.64 -29.43
CA GLU A 245 -2.63 -1.87 -30.07
C GLU A 245 -3.66 -2.62 -29.23
N ASP A 246 -3.39 -2.77 -27.92
CA ASP A 246 -4.33 -3.36 -26.97
C ASP A 246 -5.60 -2.50 -26.83
N ALA A 247 -5.45 -1.16 -26.84
CA ALA A 247 -6.58 -0.24 -26.80
C ALA A 247 -7.52 -0.40 -28.00
N GLU A 248 -6.98 -0.56 -29.21
CA GLU A 248 -7.78 -0.83 -30.42
C GLU A 248 -8.53 -2.15 -30.32
N LEU A 249 -7.91 -3.22 -29.78
CA LEU A 249 -8.56 -4.49 -29.54
C LEU A 249 -9.69 -4.39 -28.51
N LEU A 250 -9.47 -3.62 -27.43
CA LEU A 250 -10.50 -3.35 -26.43
C LEU A 250 -11.67 -2.57 -27.00
N CYS A 251 -11.46 -1.55 -27.83
CA CYS A 251 -12.52 -0.79 -28.43
C CYS A 251 -13.36 -1.63 -29.43
N GLN A 252 -12.73 -2.60 -30.11
CA GLN A 252 -13.47 -3.57 -30.92
C GLN A 252 -14.42 -4.43 -30.08
N LYS A 253 -14.01 -4.81 -28.88
CA LYS A 253 -14.79 -5.61 -27.94
C LYS A 253 -15.80 -4.77 -27.15
N TYR A 254 -15.36 -3.58 -26.71
CA TYR A 254 -16.13 -2.64 -25.88
C TYR A 254 -16.16 -1.24 -26.54
N PRO A 255 -17.04 -1.00 -27.52
CA PRO A 255 -17.04 0.26 -28.31
C PRO A 255 -17.16 1.54 -27.49
N TRP A 256 -17.78 1.48 -26.30
CA TRP A 256 -17.91 2.63 -25.41
C TRP A 256 -16.58 3.13 -24.83
N MET A 257 -15.51 2.35 -24.93
CA MET A 257 -14.15 2.78 -24.51
C MET A 257 -13.48 3.70 -25.54
N GLU A 258 -14.00 3.78 -26.74
CA GLU A 258 -13.43 4.62 -27.81
C GLU A 258 -13.30 6.07 -27.35
N GLU A 259 -14.34 6.62 -26.70
CA GLU A 259 -14.32 7.97 -26.13
C GLU A 259 -13.21 8.17 -25.11
N ILE A 260 -12.94 7.18 -24.27
CA ILE A 260 -11.87 7.27 -23.25
C ILE A 260 -10.48 7.27 -23.91
N PHE A 261 -10.25 6.40 -24.88
CA PHE A 261 -8.97 6.36 -25.58
C PHE A 261 -8.76 7.53 -26.52
N GLU A 262 -9.82 8.10 -27.10
CA GLU A 262 -9.76 9.37 -27.82
C GLU A 262 -9.31 10.49 -26.88
N GLU A 263 -9.95 10.63 -25.72
CA GLU A 263 -9.53 11.59 -24.70
C GLU A 263 -8.05 11.41 -24.30
N ILE A 264 -7.63 10.17 -24.03
CA ILE A 264 -6.23 9.86 -23.69
C ILE A 264 -5.29 10.30 -24.84
N SER A 265 -5.67 10.10 -26.09
CA SER A 265 -4.85 10.46 -27.24
C SER A 265 -4.76 11.96 -27.47
N GLU A 266 -5.79 12.72 -27.11
CA GLU A 266 -5.83 14.17 -27.25
C GLU A 266 -4.84 14.91 -26.32
N TYR A 267 -4.47 14.30 -25.20
CA TYR A 267 -3.46 14.89 -24.29
C TYR A 267 -2.10 15.08 -24.95
N VAL A 268 -1.81 14.44 -26.09
CA VAL A 268 -0.58 14.69 -26.88
C VAL A 268 -0.45 16.15 -27.31
N HIS A 269 -1.57 16.86 -27.40
CA HIS A 269 -1.60 18.28 -27.75
C HIS A 269 -1.37 19.23 -26.58
N ASN A 270 -1.30 18.69 -25.35
CA ASN A 270 -1.07 19.44 -24.11
C ASN A 270 0.15 18.91 -23.33
N PRO A 271 1.38 19.18 -23.82
CA PRO A 271 2.59 18.62 -23.18
C PRO A 271 2.82 19.12 -21.76
N GLU A 272 2.35 20.33 -21.39
CA GLU A 272 2.46 20.83 -20.02
C GLU A 272 1.64 19.99 -19.05
N GLU A 273 0.43 19.63 -19.42
CA GLU A 273 -0.45 18.77 -18.61
C GLU A 273 0.13 17.35 -18.51
N VAL A 274 0.49 16.73 -19.64
CA VAL A 274 1.03 15.36 -19.65
C VAL A 274 2.32 15.25 -18.84
N VAL A 275 3.30 16.10 -19.12
CA VAL A 275 4.58 16.07 -18.40
C VAL A 275 4.38 16.42 -16.93
N GLY A 276 3.43 17.32 -16.61
CA GLY A 276 3.00 17.64 -15.25
C GLY A 276 2.47 16.41 -14.51
N MET A 277 1.53 15.66 -15.12
CA MET A 277 0.99 14.41 -14.54
C MET A 277 2.09 13.35 -14.33
N PHE A 278 3.02 13.17 -15.28
CA PHE A 278 4.17 12.27 -15.08
C PHE A 278 5.07 12.73 -13.91
N SER A 279 5.28 14.05 -13.77
CA SER A 279 6.07 14.61 -12.64
C SER A 279 5.40 14.37 -11.30
N GLU A 280 4.09 14.55 -11.22
CA GLU A 280 3.30 14.29 -10.02
C GLU A 280 3.32 12.80 -9.66
N ALA A 281 3.11 11.92 -10.64
CA ALA A 281 3.18 10.48 -10.44
C ALA A 281 4.56 10.04 -9.91
N LEU A 282 5.64 10.61 -10.44
CA LEU A 282 7.00 10.33 -9.97
C LEU A 282 7.19 10.77 -8.53
N LYS A 283 6.73 11.98 -8.17
CA LYS A 283 6.81 12.50 -6.82
C LYS A 283 6.05 11.61 -5.83
N MET A 284 4.83 11.23 -6.16
CA MET A 284 4.02 10.33 -5.31
C MET A 284 4.69 8.96 -5.11
N MET A 285 5.32 8.42 -6.16
CA MET A 285 6.07 7.16 -6.05
C MET A 285 7.30 7.30 -5.16
N ASP A 286 8.06 8.39 -5.31
CA ASP A 286 9.25 8.64 -4.48
C ASP A 286 8.83 8.85 -3.01
N ASP A 287 7.75 9.58 -2.73
CA ASP A 287 7.20 9.79 -1.39
C ASP A 287 6.69 8.47 -0.77
N ASN A 288 5.93 7.67 -1.52
CA ASN A 288 5.46 6.35 -1.07
C ASN A 288 6.62 5.40 -0.79
N MET A 289 7.63 5.38 -1.65
CA MET A 289 8.84 4.56 -1.43
C MET A 289 9.61 5.03 -0.20
N TYR A 290 9.73 6.34 0.03
CA TYR A 290 10.38 6.87 1.22
C TYR A 290 9.67 6.43 2.50
N HIS A 291 8.35 6.56 2.56
CA HIS A 291 7.56 6.11 3.71
C HIS A 291 7.70 4.60 3.94
N TYR A 292 7.57 3.81 2.88
CA TYR A 292 7.77 2.36 2.97
C TYR A 292 9.16 1.99 3.54
N MET A 293 10.22 2.63 3.04
CA MET A 293 11.57 2.37 3.54
C MET A 293 11.74 2.80 5.00
N ALA A 294 11.15 3.95 5.39
CA ALA A 294 11.18 4.42 6.77
C ALA A 294 10.51 3.42 7.72
N ASP A 295 9.33 2.92 7.35
CA ASP A 295 8.59 1.90 8.12
C ASP A 295 9.38 0.58 8.24
N GLN A 296 10.03 0.14 7.15
CA GLN A 296 10.88 -1.05 7.17
C GLN A 296 12.10 -0.88 8.09
N TYR A 297 12.74 0.29 8.08
CA TYR A 297 13.85 0.58 8.98
C TYR A 297 13.38 0.62 10.44
N GLN A 298 12.25 1.26 10.72
CA GLN A 298 11.65 1.31 12.04
C GLN A 298 11.37 -0.09 12.59
N ALA A 299 10.68 -0.93 11.82
CA ALA A 299 10.39 -2.31 12.20
C ALA A 299 11.66 -3.14 12.46
N LYS A 300 12.72 -2.92 11.66
CA LYS A 300 14.01 -3.58 11.85
C LYS A 300 14.68 -3.13 13.14
N VAL A 301 14.66 -1.83 13.46
CA VAL A 301 15.20 -1.28 14.71
C VAL A 301 14.46 -1.85 15.92
N GLU A 302 13.13 -1.88 15.89
CA GLU A 302 12.29 -2.44 16.96
C GLU A 302 12.60 -3.93 17.20
N LYS A 303 12.73 -4.71 16.13
CA LYS A 303 13.11 -6.13 16.23
C LYS A 303 14.50 -6.32 16.85
N GLN A 304 15.48 -5.51 16.44
CA GLN A 304 16.82 -5.57 17.00
C GLN A 304 16.82 -5.16 18.48
N GLN A 305 16.06 -4.14 18.84
CA GLN A 305 15.92 -3.70 20.22
C GLN A 305 15.33 -4.80 21.12
N ALA A 306 14.27 -5.45 20.67
CA ALA A 306 13.65 -6.58 21.39
C ALA A 306 14.64 -7.76 21.53
N GLU A 307 15.46 -8.03 20.53
CA GLU A 307 16.48 -9.07 20.60
C GLU A 307 17.58 -8.72 21.62
N ILE A 308 18.04 -7.47 21.65
CA ILE A 308 18.99 -6.96 22.63
C ILE A 308 18.43 -7.09 24.06
N GLU A 309 17.18 -6.69 24.27
CA GLU A 309 16.51 -6.82 25.59
C GLU A 309 16.42 -8.27 26.05
N ASN A 310 16.08 -9.19 25.14
CA ASN A 310 16.07 -10.62 25.43
C ASN A 310 17.45 -11.17 25.81
N GLN A 311 18.48 -10.79 25.05
CA GLN A 311 19.88 -11.17 25.34
C GLN A 311 20.37 -10.60 26.67
N GLN A 312 20.01 -9.35 26.99
CA GLN A 312 20.33 -8.76 28.28
C GLN A 312 19.67 -9.51 29.45
N ALA A 313 18.40 -9.85 29.32
CA ALA A 313 17.69 -10.64 30.34
C ALA A 313 18.29 -12.03 30.52
N GLU A 314 18.73 -12.68 29.42
CA GLU A 314 19.43 -13.96 29.50
C GLU A 314 20.79 -13.85 30.21
N ILE A 315 21.57 -12.80 29.89
CA ILE A 315 22.83 -12.51 30.55
C ILE A 315 22.63 -12.28 32.05
N GLU A 316 21.64 -11.50 32.46
CA GLU A 316 21.32 -11.26 33.88
C GLU A 316 20.93 -12.55 34.60
N ASN A 317 20.14 -13.42 33.98
CA ASN A 317 19.81 -14.72 34.52
C ASN A 317 21.05 -15.59 34.69
N LEU A 318 21.89 -15.72 33.70
CA LEU A 318 23.12 -16.51 33.76
C LEU A 318 24.10 -15.96 34.83
N GLN A 319 24.19 -14.63 34.96
CA GLN A 319 24.99 -14.01 36.03
C GLN A 319 24.45 -14.35 37.43
N THR A 320 23.13 -14.31 37.56
CA THR A 320 22.47 -14.65 38.82
C THR A 320 22.66 -16.11 39.18
N GLU A 321 22.51 -17.02 38.22
CA GLU A 321 22.77 -18.45 38.43
C GLU A 321 24.23 -18.73 38.76
N SER A 322 25.14 -18.10 38.04
CA SER A 322 26.58 -18.21 38.29
C SER A 322 26.94 -17.73 39.67
N GLN A 323 26.35 -16.62 40.17
CA GLN A 323 26.58 -16.12 41.51
C GLN A 323 26.07 -17.13 42.60
N LYS A 324 24.91 -17.74 42.39
CA LYS A 324 24.37 -18.77 43.29
C LYS A 324 25.27 -19.99 43.36
N LEU A 325 25.81 -20.42 42.21
CA LEU A 325 26.75 -21.55 42.16
C LEU A 325 28.06 -21.24 42.88
N TYR A 326 28.64 -20.05 42.68
CA TYR A 326 29.85 -19.63 43.40
C TYR A 326 29.58 -19.55 44.89
N GLN A 327 28.46 -19.01 45.31
CA GLN A 327 28.12 -18.95 46.74
C GLN A 327 28.01 -20.36 47.35
N ALA A 328 27.28 -21.28 46.71
CA ALA A 328 27.15 -22.65 47.19
C ALA A 328 28.47 -23.40 47.26
N LEU A 329 29.37 -23.17 46.26
CA LEU A 329 30.69 -23.79 46.23
C LEU A 329 31.57 -23.26 47.34
N ILE A 330 31.59 -21.95 47.58
CA ILE A 330 32.36 -21.30 48.66
C ILE A 330 31.86 -21.77 50.00
N GLU A 331 30.53 -21.87 50.24
CA GLU A 331 29.94 -22.38 51.48
C GLU A 331 30.33 -23.84 51.72
N GLN A 332 30.40 -24.65 50.68
CA GLN A 332 30.81 -26.07 50.81
C GLN A 332 32.27 -26.17 51.20
N TRP A 333 33.17 -25.46 50.52
CA TRP A 333 34.62 -25.46 50.86
C TRP A 333 34.89 -24.97 52.27
N LYS A 334 34.17 -23.96 52.75
CA LYS A 334 34.22 -23.49 54.12
C LYS A 334 33.84 -24.57 55.13
N LYS A 335 32.79 -25.39 54.83
CA LYS A 335 32.39 -26.54 55.66
C LYS A 335 33.44 -27.66 55.64
N ASP A 336 34.11 -27.84 54.50
CA ASP A 336 35.10 -28.87 54.29
C ASP A 336 36.49 -28.48 54.90
N GLY A 337 36.59 -27.30 55.52
CA GLY A 337 37.79 -26.82 56.19
C GLY A 337 38.89 -26.29 55.24
N CYS A 338 38.57 -25.91 54.04
CA CYS A 338 39.52 -25.29 53.11
C CYS A 338 40.00 -23.92 53.65
N THR A 339 41.20 -23.47 53.25
CA THR A 339 41.67 -22.11 53.54
C THR A 339 41.20 -21.13 52.49
N LYS A 340 41.11 -19.83 52.86
CA LYS A 340 40.74 -18.76 51.92
C LYS A 340 41.64 -18.71 50.68
N GLU A 341 42.94 -18.89 50.90
CA GLU A 341 43.95 -18.87 49.86
C GLU A 341 43.77 -19.98 48.85
N SER A 342 43.44 -21.21 49.34
CA SER A 342 43.13 -22.35 48.48
C SER A 342 41.85 -22.10 47.66
N ALA A 343 40.81 -21.57 48.31
CA ALA A 343 39.55 -21.27 47.66
C ALA A 343 39.68 -20.18 46.57
N ILE A 344 40.51 -19.14 46.80
CA ILE A 344 40.81 -18.10 45.79
C ILE A 344 41.45 -18.75 44.58
N SER A 345 42.45 -19.62 44.77
CA SER A 345 43.13 -20.30 43.66
C SER A 345 42.21 -21.14 42.81
N GLU A 346 41.30 -21.89 43.43
CA GLU A 346 40.32 -22.74 42.74
C GLU A 346 39.30 -21.92 41.95
N ILE A 347 38.72 -20.89 42.57
CA ILE A 347 37.77 -19.99 41.87
C ILE A 347 38.43 -19.21 40.75
N ALA A 348 39.69 -18.79 40.91
CA ALA A 348 40.43 -18.08 39.85
C ALA A 348 40.56 -18.95 38.58
N VAL A 349 40.70 -20.25 38.71
CA VAL A 349 40.68 -21.19 37.55
C VAL A 349 39.30 -21.23 36.87
N ILE A 350 38.24 -21.29 37.69
CA ILE A 350 36.85 -21.38 37.17
C ILE A 350 36.45 -20.09 36.48
N CYS A 351 36.63 -18.93 37.14
CA CYS A 351 36.23 -17.62 36.60
C CYS A 351 37.28 -16.98 35.68
N LYS A 352 38.44 -17.61 35.49
CA LYS A 352 39.58 -17.13 34.68
C LYS A 352 40.07 -15.73 35.06
N SER A 353 39.91 -15.34 36.36
CA SER A 353 40.27 -14.03 36.86
C SER A 353 40.53 -14.07 38.35
N GLU A 354 41.76 -13.77 38.79
CA GLU A 354 42.15 -13.73 40.20
C GLU A 354 41.48 -12.59 40.98
N ASP A 355 41.26 -11.42 40.33
CA ASP A 355 40.58 -10.29 40.96
C ASP A 355 39.10 -10.61 41.20
N THR A 356 38.41 -11.30 40.26
CA THR A 356 37.04 -11.74 40.41
C THR A 356 36.95 -12.80 41.53
N ALA A 357 37.87 -13.74 41.57
CA ALA A 357 37.96 -14.76 42.63
C ALA A 357 38.10 -14.12 44.02
N LYS A 358 39.01 -13.16 44.22
CA LYS A 358 39.17 -12.44 45.47
C LYS A 358 37.85 -11.76 45.90
N LYS A 359 37.18 -11.04 45.01
CA LYS A 359 35.89 -10.37 45.29
C LYS A 359 34.80 -11.33 45.66
N LEU A 360 34.71 -12.48 44.98
CA LEU A 360 33.73 -13.52 45.30
C LEU A 360 33.96 -14.16 46.69
N ILE A 361 35.22 -14.46 47.01
CA ILE A 361 35.59 -14.97 48.32
C ILE A 361 35.35 -13.92 49.42
N GLU A 362 35.68 -12.66 49.21
CA GLU A 362 35.37 -11.58 50.16
C GLU A 362 33.88 -11.43 50.43
N LYS A 363 33.06 -11.62 49.39
CA LYS A 363 31.60 -11.48 49.48
C LYS A 363 30.91 -12.63 50.15
N TYR A 364 31.35 -13.88 49.94
CA TYR A 364 30.62 -15.09 50.36
C TYR A 364 31.36 -15.95 51.41
N TRP A 365 32.60 -15.70 51.77
CA TRP A 365 33.37 -16.39 52.81
C TRP A 365 32.97 -15.82 54.17
#